data_507c7913731e50a672c626d014282be4
#
_entry.id   507c7913731e50a672c626d014282be4
#
_cell.length_a   1.000
_cell.length_b   1.000
_cell.length_c   1.000
_cell.angle_alpha   90.00
_cell.angle_beta   90.00
_cell.angle_gamma   90.00
#
_symmetry.space_group_name_H-M   'P 1'
#
loop_
_entity.id
_entity.type
_entity.pdbx_description
1 polymer ?
#
loop_
_entity_poly.entity_id
_entity_poly.type
_entity_poly.pdbx_seq_one_letter_code
_entity_poly.pdbx_strand_id
1 'polypeptide(L)'
;RSLARFRGHAVIAPGNHDFYAASSPYARLLWPENVHIFTSGRPVCVDEPELGCAVWGAAFTAAEEADGSALTAVRCPDDGRTHLMVLHADLSAPDSRYRPITPAQIGETGLSYLALGHTHAFSGVLHAGRTTFAYPGCPEGRGFDELGEKGFLFGEVGPDGADMAFVPFARRHYQI
;
A
#
# COMPACT_ATOMS: atom_id res chain seq x y z
N ARG A 1 17.65 -9.64 6.17
CA ARG A 1 19.05 -9.18 5.87
C ARG A 1 19.09 -8.13 4.75
N SER A 2 18.27 -8.25 3.69
CA SER A 2 18.26 -7.28 2.58
C SER A 2 17.76 -5.90 3.04
N LEU A 3 16.67 -5.85 3.79
CA LEU A 3 16.11 -4.61 4.33
C LEU A 3 17.08 -3.87 5.28
N ALA A 4 17.92 -4.59 6.04
CA ALA A 4 18.94 -3.97 6.88
C ALA A 4 20.05 -3.25 6.10
N ARG A 5 20.16 -3.50 4.80
CA ARG A 5 21.11 -2.81 3.89
C ARG A 5 20.46 -1.67 3.11
N PHE A 6 19.13 -1.60 3.15
CA PHE A 6 18.39 -0.53 2.52
C PHE A 6 18.60 0.76 3.32
N ARG A 7 18.97 1.84 2.65
CA ARG A 7 19.30 3.12 3.30
C ARG A 7 18.09 3.98 3.59
N GLY A 8 16.94 3.63 3.03
CA GLY A 8 15.68 4.33 3.26
C GLY A 8 14.83 3.61 4.31
N HIS A 9 13.64 4.13 4.55
CA HIS A 9 12.63 3.53 5.40
C HIS A 9 11.73 2.58 4.60
N ALA A 10 11.39 1.46 5.17
CA ALA A 10 10.45 0.51 4.60
C ALA A 10 9.20 0.43 5.49
N VAL A 11 8.04 0.66 4.91
CA VAL A 11 6.76 0.51 5.60
C VAL A 11 5.99 -0.66 5.00
N ILE A 12 5.41 -1.50 5.83
CA ILE A 12 4.74 -2.73 5.42
C ILE A 12 3.34 -2.79 6.04
N ALA A 13 2.34 -2.94 5.19
CA ALA A 13 0.97 -3.25 5.61
C ALA A 13 0.65 -4.71 5.25
N PRO A 14 0.52 -5.62 6.22
CA PRO A 14 0.11 -7.00 5.99
C PRO A 14 -1.23 -7.09 5.26
N GLY A 15 -1.32 -7.99 4.28
CA GLY A 15 -2.53 -8.26 3.51
C GLY A 15 -3.35 -9.43 4.06
N ASN A 16 -4.37 -9.85 3.31
CA ASN A 16 -5.30 -10.89 3.73
C ASN A 16 -4.67 -12.31 3.76
N HIS A 17 -3.65 -12.57 2.95
CA HIS A 17 -2.96 -13.87 2.92
C HIS A 17 -1.86 -14.00 3.97
N ASP A 18 -1.34 -12.89 4.47
CA ASP A 18 -0.25 -12.82 5.43
C ASP A 18 -0.58 -11.89 6.60
N PHE A 19 -1.85 -11.85 6.99
CA PHE A 19 -2.37 -10.94 8.02
C PHE A 19 -1.56 -10.97 9.32
N TYR A 20 -1.55 -9.83 10.01
CA TYR A 20 -0.84 -9.71 11.28
C TYR A 20 -1.51 -10.54 12.37
N ALA A 21 -0.76 -11.48 12.92
CA ALA A 21 -1.15 -12.31 14.05
C ALA A 21 0.11 -12.67 14.86
N ALA A 22 -0.05 -13.15 16.08
CA ALA A 22 1.07 -13.58 16.93
C ALA A 22 1.93 -14.69 16.28
N SER A 23 1.35 -15.48 15.37
CA SER A 23 2.05 -16.54 14.62
C SER A 23 2.67 -16.04 13.31
N SER A 24 2.33 -14.84 12.86
CA SER A 24 2.83 -14.31 11.58
C SER A 24 4.33 -14.02 11.63
N PRO A 25 5.03 -14.04 10.49
CA PRO A 25 6.43 -13.62 10.40
C PRO A 25 6.65 -12.20 10.90
N TYR A 26 5.66 -11.33 10.74
CA TYR A 26 5.72 -9.94 11.18
C TYR A 26 5.89 -9.79 12.69
N ALA A 27 5.24 -10.66 13.49
CA ALA A 27 5.35 -10.64 14.94
C ALA A 27 6.54 -11.46 15.48
N ARG A 28 7.04 -12.42 14.70
CA ARG A 28 8.04 -13.40 15.20
C ARG A 28 9.48 -13.10 14.80
N LEU A 29 9.68 -12.33 13.74
CA LEU A 29 11.01 -11.96 13.26
C LEU A 29 11.48 -10.66 13.90
N LEU A 30 12.79 -10.54 14.09
CA LEU A 30 13.41 -9.26 14.42
C LEU A 30 13.60 -8.46 13.12
N TRP A 31 12.97 -7.30 13.08
CA TRP A 31 13.07 -6.39 11.96
C TRP A 31 14.13 -5.31 12.21
N PRO A 32 14.82 -4.82 11.18
CA PRO A 32 15.72 -3.67 11.30
C PRO A 32 14.97 -2.40 11.70
N GLU A 33 15.66 -1.46 12.31
CA GLU A 33 15.08 -0.19 12.80
C GLU A 33 14.44 0.66 11.69
N ASN A 34 14.95 0.55 10.47
CA ASN A 34 14.41 1.23 9.31
C ASN A 34 13.15 0.53 8.69
N VAL A 35 12.59 -0.47 9.36
CA VAL A 35 11.39 -1.17 8.90
C VAL A 35 10.25 -0.97 9.89
N HIS A 36 9.20 -0.30 9.43
CA HIS A 36 7.96 -0.19 10.18
C HIS A 36 6.90 -1.15 9.63
N ILE A 37 6.27 -1.92 10.52
CA ILE A 37 5.19 -2.83 10.17
C ILE A 37 3.92 -2.36 10.86
N PHE A 38 2.87 -2.10 10.09
CA PHE A 38 1.56 -1.84 10.65
C PHE A 38 0.98 -3.12 11.26
N THR A 39 0.48 -3.02 12.48
CA THR A 39 0.02 -4.18 13.27
C THR A 39 -1.45 -4.07 13.69
N SER A 40 -2.09 -2.94 13.38
CA SER A 40 -3.46 -2.62 13.73
C SER A 40 -4.36 -2.64 12.50
N GLY A 41 -5.57 -3.16 12.62
CA GLY A 41 -6.62 -3.05 11.59
C GLY A 41 -7.18 -1.63 11.45
N ARG A 42 -6.94 -0.77 12.45
CA ARG A 42 -7.23 0.67 12.38
C ARG A 42 -6.04 1.42 11.82
N PRO A 43 -6.27 2.54 11.11
CA PRO A 43 -5.17 3.32 10.55
C PRO A 43 -4.31 3.92 11.67
N VAL A 44 -3.01 3.81 11.48
CA VAL A 44 -1.98 4.41 12.34
C VAL A 44 -1.12 5.31 11.46
N CYS A 45 -0.70 6.45 12.00
CA CYS A 45 0.22 7.38 11.34
C CYS A 45 1.62 7.22 11.93
N VAL A 46 2.60 7.07 11.06
CA VAL A 46 4.03 7.13 11.37
C VAL A 46 4.56 8.46 10.87
N ASP A 47 5.13 9.22 11.76
CA ASP A 47 5.68 10.53 11.43
C ASP A 47 7.14 10.42 11.02
N GLU A 48 7.47 10.99 9.86
CA GLU A 48 8.82 11.01 9.30
C GLU A 48 9.27 12.49 9.11
N PRO A 49 9.57 13.18 10.20
CA PRO A 49 9.81 14.62 10.17
C PRO A 49 11.05 15.01 9.36
N GLU A 50 12.07 14.17 9.33
CA GLU A 50 13.29 14.41 8.53
C GLU A 50 13.01 14.36 7.02
N LEU A 51 11.99 13.62 6.61
CA LEU A 51 11.53 13.51 5.21
C LEU A 51 10.38 14.48 4.89
N GLY A 52 9.88 15.23 5.88
CA GLY A 52 8.74 16.12 5.71
C GLY A 52 7.44 15.39 5.37
N CYS A 53 7.31 14.12 5.75
CA CYS A 53 6.15 13.31 5.43
C CYS A 53 5.55 12.58 6.63
N ALA A 54 4.31 12.12 6.44
CA ALA A 54 3.59 11.27 7.37
C ALA A 54 3.04 10.06 6.61
N VAL A 55 3.29 8.85 7.11
CA VAL A 55 2.89 7.61 6.45
C VAL A 55 1.81 6.92 7.27
N TRP A 56 0.63 6.83 6.69
CA TRP A 56 -0.50 6.10 7.24
C TRP A 56 -0.50 4.65 6.79
N GLY A 57 -1.07 3.77 7.58
CA GLY A 57 -1.27 2.39 7.19
C GLY A 57 -2.13 1.62 8.16
N ALA A 58 -2.66 0.49 7.68
CA ALA A 58 -3.41 -0.46 8.48
C ALA A 58 -3.11 -1.89 8.01
N ALA A 59 -2.96 -2.80 8.95
CA ALA A 59 -2.78 -4.22 8.67
C ALA A 59 -4.12 -4.93 8.46
N PHE A 60 -4.15 -6.01 7.69
CA PHE A 60 -5.13 -7.06 7.94
C PHE A 60 -4.74 -7.79 9.22
N THR A 61 -5.73 -8.08 10.06
CA THR A 61 -5.57 -8.82 11.33
C THR A 61 -6.32 -10.15 11.30
N ALA A 62 -7.05 -10.40 10.21
CA ALA A 62 -7.73 -11.65 9.88
C ALA A 62 -7.65 -11.89 8.36
N ALA A 63 -7.98 -13.10 7.92
CA ALA A 63 -8.00 -13.46 6.50
C ALA A 63 -9.07 -12.70 5.70
N GLU A 64 -10.11 -12.22 6.36
CA GLU A 64 -11.18 -11.43 5.77
C GLU A 64 -11.48 -10.23 6.68
N GLU A 65 -11.61 -9.07 6.10
CA GLU A 65 -12.04 -7.82 6.73
C GLU A 65 -12.93 -7.06 5.75
N ALA A 66 -14.24 -7.16 5.92
CA ALA A 66 -15.22 -6.52 5.04
C ALA A 66 -15.43 -5.02 5.35
N ASP A 67 -14.74 -4.49 6.34
CA ASP A 67 -14.86 -3.09 6.77
C ASP A 67 -13.82 -2.21 6.08
N GLY A 68 -14.26 -1.29 5.23
CA GLY A 68 -13.43 -0.27 4.56
C GLY A 68 -13.05 0.92 5.45
N SER A 69 -13.40 0.93 6.74
CA SER A 69 -13.19 2.07 7.65
C SER A 69 -11.73 2.47 7.85
N ALA A 70 -10.78 1.57 7.59
CA ALA A 70 -9.36 1.90 7.65
C ALA A 70 -8.97 3.05 6.70
N LEU A 71 -9.62 3.19 5.55
CA LEU A 71 -9.42 4.34 4.66
C LEU A 71 -10.27 5.53 5.09
N THR A 72 -11.56 5.31 5.36
CA THR A 72 -12.51 6.39 5.62
C THR A 72 -12.27 7.10 6.95
N ALA A 73 -11.50 6.51 7.85
CA ALA A 73 -11.06 7.15 9.09
C ALA A 73 -9.86 8.11 8.90
N VAL A 74 -9.23 8.12 7.71
CA VAL A 74 -8.10 9.00 7.42
C VAL A 74 -8.61 10.33 6.85
N ARG A 75 -8.18 11.42 7.46
CA ARG A 75 -8.37 12.78 6.97
C ARG A 75 -7.07 13.54 7.21
N CYS A 76 -6.30 13.72 6.15
CA CYS A 76 -5.02 14.41 6.25
C CYS A 76 -5.22 15.92 6.37
N PRO A 77 -4.51 16.59 7.29
CA PRO A 77 -4.54 18.03 7.37
C PRO A 77 -3.86 18.67 6.15
N ASP A 78 -4.24 19.90 5.85
CA ASP A 78 -3.54 20.73 4.86
C ASP A 78 -2.43 21.51 5.58
N ASP A 79 -1.36 20.82 5.95
CA ASP A 79 -0.23 21.31 6.73
C ASP A 79 1.05 21.50 5.91
N GLY A 80 0.95 21.37 4.59
CA GLY A 80 2.08 21.48 3.64
C GLY A 80 3.01 20.25 3.62
N ARG A 81 2.67 19.19 4.36
CA ARG A 81 3.44 17.95 4.39
C ARG A 81 2.97 16.95 3.34
N THR A 82 3.82 16.03 3.01
CA THR A 82 3.46 14.88 2.16
C THR A 82 2.77 13.82 3.02
N HIS A 83 1.52 13.48 2.69
CA HIS A 83 0.78 12.43 3.35
C HIS A 83 0.65 11.21 2.44
N LEU A 84 1.22 10.09 2.86
CA LEU A 84 1.16 8.81 2.14
C LEU A 84 0.33 7.80 2.93
N MET A 85 -0.22 6.81 2.24
CA MET A 85 -0.81 5.64 2.90
C MET A 85 -0.41 4.36 2.18
N VAL A 86 -0.12 3.32 2.96
CA VAL A 86 0.02 1.94 2.47
C VAL A 86 -1.16 1.13 2.96
N LEU A 87 -1.95 0.57 2.05
CA LEU A 87 -3.17 -0.14 2.39
C LEU A 87 -3.40 -1.34 1.49
N HIS A 88 -3.73 -2.48 2.08
CA HIS A 88 -4.27 -3.61 1.36
C HIS A 88 -5.80 -3.49 1.34
N ALA A 89 -6.40 -3.34 0.15
CA ALA A 89 -7.83 -3.07 -0.01
C ALA A 89 -8.31 -3.41 -1.42
N ASP A 90 -9.61 -3.61 -1.58
CA ASP A 90 -10.25 -3.97 -2.84
C ASP A 90 -11.09 -2.80 -3.39
N LEU A 91 -10.76 -2.38 -4.62
CA LEU A 91 -11.50 -1.38 -5.40
C LEU A 91 -12.52 -2.00 -6.37
N SER A 92 -12.48 -3.33 -6.56
CA SER A 92 -13.21 -4.00 -7.65
C SER A 92 -14.66 -4.30 -7.31
N ALA A 93 -14.98 -4.53 -6.02
CA ALA A 93 -16.30 -4.96 -5.60
C ALA A 93 -16.72 -4.30 -4.27
N PRO A 94 -17.89 -3.62 -4.23
CA PRO A 94 -18.36 -2.95 -3.01
C PRO A 94 -18.76 -3.92 -1.89
N ASP A 95 -19.02 -5.17 -2.21
CA ASP A 95 -19.34 -6.27 -1.29
C ASP A 95 -18.18 -7.21 -1.03
N SER A 96 -16.97 -6.79 -1.39
CA SER A 96 -15.74 -7.54 -1.14
C SER A 96 -15.52 -7.78 0.35
N ARG A 97 -14.99 -8.95 0.68
CA ARG A 97 -14.54 -9.30 2.04
C ARG A 97 -13.13 -8.79 2.35
N TYR A 98 -12.52 -8.04 1.43
CA TYR A 98 -11.12 -7.65 1.50
C TYR A 98 -10.99 -6.13 1.54
N ARG A 99 -11.66 -5.51 2.51
CA ARG A 99 -11.61 -4.07 2.76
C ARG A 99 -12.03 -3.28 1.52
N PRO A 100 -13.33 -3.35 1.15
CA PRO A 100 -13.84 -2.63 -0.01
C PRO A 100 -13.70 -1.12 0.18
N ILE A 101 -13.18 -0.45 -0.84
CA ILE A 101 -13.02 1.01 -0.88
C ILE A 101 -13.47 1.53 -2.24
N THR A 102 -13.75 2.82 -2.33
CA THR A 102 -14.16 3.48 -3.57
C THR A 102 -13.26 4.66 -3.91
N PRO A 103 -13.16 5.06 -5.19
CA PRO A 103 -12.43 6.27 -5.56
C PRO A 103 -12.94 7.54 -4.86
N ALA A 104 -14.25 7.64 -4.61
CA ALA A 104 -14.82 8.76 -3.86
C ALA A 104 -14.25 8.85 -2.44
N GLN A 105 -14.18 7.72 -1.74
CA GLN A 105 -13.59 7.64 -0.40
C GLN A 105 -12.09 8.00 -0.42
N ILE A 106 -11.35 7.57 -1.45
CA ILE A 106 -9.94 7.95 -1.62
C ILE A 106 -9.81 9.47 -1.75
N GLY A 107 -10.63 10.09 -2.58
CA GLY A 107 -10.59 11.55 -2.81
C GLY A 107 -10.86 12.40 -1.57
N GLU A 108 -11.58 11.84 -0.59
CA GLU A 108 -11.89 12.51 0.67
C GLU A 108 -10.77 12.46 1.72
N THR A 109 -9.75 11.63 1.53
CA THR A 109 -8.69 11.44 2.53
C THR A 109 -7.71 12.61 2.64
N GLY A 110 -7.50 13.34 1.55
CA GLY A 110 -6.47 14.38 1.46
C GLY A 110 -5.04 13.86 1.33
N LEU A 111 -4.86 12.56 1.06
CA LEU A 111 -3.55 11.96 0.82
C LEU A 111 -2.89 12.52 -0.45
N SER A 112 -1.56 12.58 -0.45
CA SER A 112 -0.77 12.82 -1.66
C SER A 112 -0.67 11.55 -2.51
N TYR A 113 -0.45 10.39 -1.84
CA TYR A 113 -0.35 9.09 -2.51
C TYR A 113 -0.91 7.96 -1.65
N LEU A 114 -1.68 7.06 -2.30
CA LEU A 114 -2.15 5.81 -1.70
C LEU A 114 -1.55 4.63 -2.46
N ALA A 115 -0.63 3.91 -1.81
CA ALA A 115 -0.06 2.66 -2.28
C ALA A 115 -0.99 1.49 -1.94
N LEU A 116 -1.60 0.88 -2.93
CA LEU A 116 -2.56 -0.21 -2.76
C LEU A 116 -1.92 -1.58 -3.00
N GLY A 117 -2.26 -2.54 -2.15
CA GLY A 117 -2.05 -3.98 -2.36
C GLY A 117 -3.39 -4.69 -2.51
N HIS A 118 -3.40 -5.91 -2.98
CA HIS A 118 -4.48 -6.86 -3.20
C HIS A 118 -4.56 -7.33 -4.65
N THR A 119 -4.62 -6.42 -5.59
CA THR A 119 -4.68 -6.74 -7.03
C THR A 119 -3.28 -7.04 -7.57
N HIS A 120 -3.12 -8.22 -8.22
CA HIS A 120 -1.84 -8.69 -8.73
C HIS A 120 -1.51 -8.16 -10.15
N ALA A 121 -2.38 -7.34 -10.72
CA ALA A 121 -2.14 -6.63 -11.97
C ALA A 121 -1.89 -5.15 -11.70
N PHE A 122 -1.02 -4.53 -12.50
CA PHE A 122 -0.84 -3.08 -12.46
C PHE A 122 -2.13 -2.38 -12.93
N SER A 123 -2.63 -1.47 -12.11
CA SER A 123 -3.89 -0.76 -12.37
C SER A 123 -3.77 0.45 -13.30
N GLY A 124 -2.55 0.84 -13.66
CA GLY A 124 -2.28 2.21 -14.05
C GLY A 124 -2.17 3.14 -12.83
N VAL A 125 -1.63 4.32 -13.06
CA VAL A 125 -1.61 5.40 -12.06
C VAL A 125 -2.93 6.17 -12.18
N LEU A 126 -3.69 6.21 -11.09
CA LEU A 126 -5.05 6.74 -11.03
C LEU A 126 -5.12 7.93 -10.07
N HIS A 127 -6.20 8.73 -10.19
CA HIS A 127 -6.41 9.91 -9.37
C HIS A 127 -7.84 9.98 -8.84
N ALA A 128 -7.99 10.43 -7.60
CA ALA A 128 -9.27 10.75 -6.98
C ALA A 128 -9.10 12.02 -6.13
N GLY A 129 -9.72 13.12 -6.57
CA GLY A 129 -9.42 14.43 -6.01
C GLY A 129 -7.94 14.77 -6.19
N ARG A 130 -7.25 15.13 -5.10
CA ARG A 130 -5.80 15.37 -5.09
C ARG A 130 -4.96 14.09 -4.93
N THR A 131 -5.58 12.99 -4.54
CA THR A 131 -4.88 11.75 -4.21
C THR A 131 -4.51 10.98 -5.48
N THR A 132 -3.23 10.73 -5.68
CA THR A 132 -2.72 9.75 -6.65
C THR A 132 -2.74 8.36 -6.00
N PHE A 133 -3.15 7.32 -6.73
CA PHE A 133 -3.16 5.97 -6.20
C PHE A 133 -2.94 4.91 -7.27
N ALA A 134 -2.43 3.75 -6.89
CA ALA A 134 -2.26 2.61 -7.78
C ALA A 134 -2.09 1.29 -7.05
N TYR A 135 -2.46 0.20 -7.73
CA TYR A 135 -1.93 -1.14 -7.47
C TYR A 135 -0.70 -1.35 -8.34
N PRO A 136 0.48 -1.64 -7.79
CA PRO A 136 1.66 -1.97 -8.58
C PRO A 136 1.56 -3.36 -9.24
N GLY A 137 0.64 -4.20 -8.76
CA GLY A 137 0.61 -5.61 -9.06
C GLY A 137 1.61 -6.40 -8.19
N CYS A 138 2.00 -7.56 -8.66
CA CYS A 138 3.04 -8.37 -8.04
C CYS A 138 4.38 -8.22 -8.79
N PRO A 139 5.53 -8.33 -8.11
CA PRO A 139 6.84 -8.17 -8.74
C PRO A 139 7.22 -9.35 -9.66
N GLU A 140 6.59 -10.51 -9.50
CA GLU A 140 6.78 -11.70 -10.31
C GLU A 140 5.48 -12.52 -10.35
N GLY A 141 5.05 -12.95 -11.53
CA GLY A 141 3.88 -13.83 -11.70
C GLY A 141 4.24 -15.27 -11.33
N ARG A 142 3.29 -15.96 -10.67
CA ARG A 142 3.47 -17.34 -10.19
C ARG A 142 2.69 -18.38 -11.00
N GLY A 143 1.82 -17.95 -11.89
CA GLY A 143 0.97 -18.84 -12.69
C GLY A 143 0.34 -18.15 -13.89
N PHE A 144 -0.45 -18.92 -14.65
CA PHE A 144 -1.18 -18.44 -15.82
C PHE A 144 -2.38 -17.56 -15.51
N ASP A 145 -2.71 -17.38 -14.27
CA ASP A 145 -3.67 -16.40 -13.75
C ASP A 145 -3.04 -15.02 -13.52
N GLU A 146 -1.71 -14.93 -13.60
CA GLU A 146 -0.94 -13.70 -13.39
C GLU A 146 -0.15 -13.32 -14.66
N LEU A 147 -0.86 -13.08 -15.76
CA LEU A 147 -0.27 -12.77 -17.08
C LEU A 147 0.34 -11.37 -17.15
N GLY A 148 1.13 -11.16 -18.20
CA GLY A 148 1.70 -9.88 -18.61
C GLY A 148 2.90 -9.44 -17.77
N GLU A 149 3.32 -8.20 -18.00
CA GLU A 149 4.46 -7.62 -17.32
C GLU A 149 4.22 -7.48 -15.81
N LYS A 150 5.25 -7.79 -15.02
CA LYS A 150 5.28 -7.71 -13.58
C LYS A 150 6.40 -6.79 -13.13
N GLY A 151 6.14 -6.02 -12.09
CA GLY A 151 7.10 -5.00 -11.67
C GLY A 151 6.68 -4.29 -10.38
N PHE A 152 7.11 -3.06 -10.27
CA PHE A 152 6.82 -2.18 -9.14
C PHE A 152 6.65 -0.73 -9.60
N LEU A 153 6.15 0.11 -8.73
CA LEU A 153 6.09 1.55 -8.97
C LEU A 153 7.28 2.25 -8.35
N PHE A 154 7.84 3.17 -9.09
CA PHE A 154 8.92 4.05 -8.66
C PHE A 154 8.56 5.49 -9.03
N GLY A 155 8.88 6.44 -8.15
CA GLY A 155 8.54 7.84 -8.42
C GLY A 155 8.81 8.77 -7.26
N GLU A 156 8.29 9.97 -7.37
CA GLU A 156 8.41 11.03 -6.38
C GLU A 156 7.02 11.39 -5.84
N VAL A 157 6.93 11.66 -4.55
CA VAL A 157 5.70 12.08 -3.88
C VAL A 157 5.96 13.37 -3.12
N GLY A 158 5.13 14.36 -3.38
CA GLY A 158 5.16 15.65 -2.70
C GLY A 158 3.80 16.01 -2.10
N PRO A 159 3.69 17.18 -1.45
CA PRO A 159 2.43 17.64 -0.87
C PRO A 159 1.28 17.72 -1.88
N ASP A 160 1.59 18.03 -3.13
CA ASP A 160 0.59 18.28 -4.19
C ASP A 160 0.22 17.01 -5.00
N GLY A 161 0.82 15.85 -4.71
CA GLY A 161 0.54 14.59 -5.39
C GLY A 161 1.78 13.75 -5.64
N ALA A 162 1.68 12.82 -6.60
CA ALA A 162 2.77 11.89 -6.91
C ALA A 162 2.97 11.76 -8.43
N ASP A 163 4.22 11.67 -8.85
CA ASP A 163 4.64 11.27 -10.18
C ASP A 163 5.25 9.86 -10.11
N MET A 164 4.52 8.88 -10.64
CA MET A 164 4.81 7.46 -10.48
C MET A 164 4.95 6.77 -11.83
N ALA A 165 6.00 5.99 -12.00
CA ALA A 165 6.23 5.17 -13.18
C ALA A 165 6.23 3.68 -12.82
N PHE A 166 5.64 2.85 -13.68
CA PHE A 166 5.77 1.41 -13.58
C PHE A 166 7.13 0.97 -14.12
N VAL A 167 7.85 0.19 -13.32
CA VAL A 167 9.16 -0.36 -13.67
C VAL A 167 9.04 -1.87 -13.82
N PRO A 168 9.14 -2.45 -15.03
CA PRO A 168 9.19 -3.88 -15.22
C PRO A 168 10.37 -4.49 -14.47
N PHE A 169 10.12 -5.55 -13.70
CA PHE A 169 11.12 -6.16 -12.83
C PHE A 169 11.30 -7.66 -13.11
N ALA A 170 10.20 -8.38 -13.38
CA ALA A 170 10.24 -9.81 -13.61
C ALA A 170 11.04 -10.13 -14.88
N ARG A 171 11.97 -11.09 -14.77
CA ARG A 171 12.74 -11.57 -15.92
C ARG A 171 11.92 -12.50 -16.82
N ARG A 172 10.85 -13.05 -16.30
CA ARG A 172 9.92 -13.95 -17.00
C ARG A 172 8.51 -13.57 -16.67
N HIS A 173 7.63 -13.65 -17.63
CA HIS A 173 6.20 -13.46 -17.45
C HIS A 173 5.44 -14.48 -18.29
N TYR A 174 4.21 -14.78 -17.87
CA TYR A 174 3.33 -15.69 -18.59
C TYR A 174 2.57 -14.92 -19.67
N GLN A 175 2.46 -15.54 -20.84
CA GLN A 175 1.64 -15.06 -21.96
C GLN A 175 0.83 -16.23 -22.52
N ILE A 176 -0.36 -15.95 -23.04
CA ILE A 176 -1.23 -16.90 -23.75
C ILE A 176 -1.37 -16.42 -25.20
#